data_ee22b3494f6c86009907050dd218a910
#
_entry.id   ee22b3494f6c86009907050dd218a910
#
_cell.length_a   1.000
_cell.length_b   1.000
_cell.length_c   1.000
_cell.angle_alpha   90.00
_cell.angle_beta   90.00
_cell.angle_gamma   90.00
#
_symmetry.space_group_name_H-M   'P 1'
#
loop_
_entity.id
_entity.type
_entity.pdbx_description
1 polymer ?
#
loop_
_entity_poly.entity_id
_entity_poly.type
_entity_poly.pdbx_seq_one_letter_code
_entity_poly.pdbx_strand_id
1 'polypeptide(L)'
;MKQKAMDVKLVVRPLIGCLTHTHFWEGPCRAGRKEDMTVEAETKVADETFKSSVEALKDVISEVEFKEALDVRYNESFVVEKEMFDKIGEDVDEIDCFLCMGWRIPKLERYRKPVIIWQNGNEGIDFAAYCRSIGVEAYVAMDLQDVNEIAHILWVRKAVRNTRALVLTAGSQPTFGIQSLIRDPEVLRQRYGFEVIKLPFTSIFKYMDEITDEEAKPIADKLIAGSTDTQVNTDWFINDIKYYLAAKKMMDIYDCNAFSTACHELCTTEIPQNRKFTPCMCHSIMKDEGIPSGCEEDLNALMAMLIMQYAANRKVYFNNYYIFLQCFF
;
A
#
# COMPACT_ATOMS: atom_id res chain seq x y z
N MET A 1 -2.77 1.67 17.73
CA MET A 1 -3.40 1.54 16.39
C MET A 1 -2.31 1.16 15.41
N LYS A 2 -2.52 0.12 14.64
CA LYS A 2 -1.64 -0.23 13.53
C LYS A 2 -1.42 1.03 12.67
N GLN A 3 -0.18 1.24 12.22
CA GLN A 3 0.13 2.32 11.29
C GLN A 3 -0.90 2.32 10.15
N LYS A 4 -1.38 3.48 9.73
CA LYS A 4 -2.28 3.56 8.57
C LYS A 4 -1.62 2.85 7.40
N ALA A 5 -2.37 2.06 6.66
CA ALA A 5 -1.80 1.29 5.55
C ALA A 5 -1.13 2.20 4.50
N MET A 6 -1.61 3.44 4.35
CA MET A 6 -1.02 4.46 3.48
C MET A 6 0.30 5.07 3.98
N ASP A 7 0.65 4.88 5.26
CA ASP A 7 1.89 5.42 5.82
C ASP A 7 3.08 4.48 5.62
N VAL A 8 2.84 3.27 5.09
CA VAL A 8 3.93 2.34 4.77
C VAL A 8 4.80 2.89 3.65
N LYS A 9 6.10 2.60 3.71
CA LYS A 9 7.03 2.94 2.63
C LYS A 9 7.33 1.71 1.79
N LEU A 10 7.45 1.89 0.48
CA LEU A 10 8.01 0.88 -0.41
C LEU A 10 9.52 0.90 -0.24
N VAL A 11 10.10 -0.15 0.32
CA VAL A 11 11.55 -0.23 0.56
C VAL A 11 12.23 -0.75 -0.71
N VAL A 12 13.08 0.08 -1.29
CA VAL A 12 13.73 -0.18 -2.59
C VAL A 12 15.25 -0.18 -2.43
N ARG A 13 15.91 -1.20 -2.99
CA ARG A 13 17.37 -1.23 -3.11
C ARG A 13 17.78 -0.81 -4.52
N PRO A 14 18.40 0.39 -4.68
CA PRO A 14 18.98 0.79 -5.95
C PRO A 14 20.26 0.03 -6.25
N LEU A 15 20.38 -0.47 -7.46
CA LEU A 15 21.54 -1.17 -7.98
C LEU A 15 21.96 -0.49 -9.28
N ILE A 16 23.15 0.05 -9.32
CA ILE A 16 23.69 0.73 -10.50
C ILE A 16 24.73 -0.17 -11.15
N GLY A 17 24.36 -0.75 -12.32
CA GLY A 17 25.24 -1.63 -13.07
C GLY A 17 26.16 -0.85 -13.98
N CYS A 18 27.46 -1.15 -13.93
CA CYS A 18 28.46 -0.57 -14.82
C CYS A 18 29.39 -1.66 -15.35
N LEU A 19 29.56 -1.70 -16.68
CA LEU A 19 30.58 -2.51 -17.31
C LEU A 19 31.88 -1.70 -17.36
N THR A 20 32.98 -2.27 -16.86
CA THR A 20 34.30 -1.69 -16.90
C THR A 20 35.27 -2.75 -17.41
N HIS A 21 35.97 -2.48 -18.50
CA HIS A 21 37.02 -3.37 -19.00
C HIS A 21 38.23 -3.36 -18.11
N THR A 22 38.90 -4.49 -17.98
CA THR A 22 40.11 -4.63 -17.20
C THR A 22 41.39 -4.32 -18.03
N HIS A 23 41.21 -4.17 -19.33
CA HIS A 23 42.27 -3.85 -20.27
C HIS A 23 41.75 -3.00 -21.44
N PHE A 24 42.68 -2.34 -22.13
CA PHE A 24 42.33 -1.66 -23.38
C PHE A 24 41.79 -2.67 -24.40
N TRP A 25 40.62 -2.39 -24.92
CA TRP A 25 39.98 -3.24 -25.93
C TRP A 25 39.54 -2.44 -27.14
N GLU A 26 40.01 -2.83 -28.32
CA GLU A 26 39.63 -2.26 -29.62
C GLU A 26 39.04 -3.39 -30.48
N GLY A 27 37.82 -3.21 -30.96
CA GLY A 27 37.15 -4.20 -31.78
C GLY A 27 36.02 -3.60 -32.59
N PRO A 28 35.46 -4.38 -33.59
CA PRO A 28 34.50 -3.86 -34.54
C PRO A 28 33.16 -3.46 -33.91
N CYS A 29 32.87 -3.98 -32.70
CA CYS A 29 31.60 -3.68 -31.97
C CYS A 29 31.77 -2.51 -30.97
N ARG A 30 32.97 -1.95 -30.84
CA ARG A 30 33.23 -0.82 -29.96
C ARG A 30 33.39 0.46 -30.77
N ALA A 31 32.44 1.36 -30.63
CA ALA A 31 32.47 2.68 -31.28
C ALA A 31 32.92 3.75 -30.28
N GLY A 32 33.79 4.67 -30.69
CA GLY A 32 34.25 5.75 -29.87
C GLY A 32 35.69 6.16 -30.23
N ARG A 33 36.22 7.17 -29.54
CA ARG A 33 37.61 7.57 -29.70
C ARG A 33 38.52 6.67 -28.86
N LYS A 34 39.76 6.47 -29.29
CA LYS A 34 40.72 5.62 -28.56
C LYS A 34 40.95 6.08 -27.13
N GLU A 35 40.94 7.38 -26.91
CA GLU A 35 41.13 8.00 -25.60
C GLU A 35 39.99 7.62 -24.62
N ASP A 36 38.79 7.33 -25.13
CA ASP A 36 37.62 6.97 -24.34
C ASP A 36 37.58 5.45 -24.04
N MET A 37 38.51 4.67 -24.59
CA MET A 37 38.56 3.21 -24.48
C MET A 37 39.61 2.71 -23.46
N THR A 38 40.12 3.58 -22.62
CA THR A 38 41.05 3.21 -21.56
C THR A 38 40.30 2.77 -20.28
N VAL A 39 40.95 1.97 -19.46
CA VAL A 39 40.38 1.54 -18.15
C VAL A 39 40.08 2.75 -17.28
N GLU A 40 40.92 3.77 -17.30
CA GLU A 40 40.75 4.99 -16.52
C GLU A 40 39.53 5.80 -16.99
N ALA A 41 39.36 5.92 -18.31
CA ALA A 41 38.22 6.64 -18.89
C ALA A 41 36.88 5.93 -18.55
N GLU A 42 36.81 4.60 -18.70
CA GLU A 42 35.66 3.83 -18.35
C GLU A 42 35.33 3.87 -16.86
N THR A 43 36.34 3.79 -16.00
CA THR A 43 36.18 3.91 -14.55
C THR A 43 35.56 5.27 -14.19
N LYS A 44 36.07 6.35 -14.82
CA LYS A 44 35.52 7.69 -14.63
C LYS A 44 34.04 7.78 -15.06
N VAL A 45 33.69 7.22 -16.21
CA VAL A 45 32.30 7.17 -16.69
C VAL A 45 31.42 6.38 -15.74
N ALA A 46 31.91 5.25 -15.21
CA ALA A 46 31.18 4.46 -14.22
C ALA A 46 30.96 5.24 -12.93
N ASP A 47 31.96 5.97 -12.43
CA ASP A 47 31.84 6.83 -11.24
C ASP A 47 30.81 7.96 -11.45
N GLU A 48 30.82 8.60 -12.61
CA GLU A 48 29.88 9.66 -13.00
C GLU A 48 28.46 9.09 -13.16
N THR A 49 28.31 7.90 -13.73
CA THR A 49 27.06 7.19 -13.87
C THR A 49 26.46 6.84 -12.51
N PHE A 50 27.26 6.29 -11.61
CA PHE A 50 26.83 6.00 -10.25
C PHE A 50 26.33 7.28 -9.54
N LYS A 51 27.13 8.34 -9.56
CA LYS A 51 26.81 9.61 -8.92
C LYS A 51 25.52 10.23 -9.48
N SER A 52 25.37 10.28 -10.79
CA SER A 52 24.18 10.86 -11.44
C SER A 52 22.93 10.00 -11.19
N SER A 53 23.07 8.67 -11.16
CA SER A 53 21.98 7.75 -10.83
C SER A 53 21.51 7.94 -9.40
N VAL A 54 22.43 8.06 -8.44
CA VAL A 54 22.07 8.34 -7.04
C VAL A 54 21.36 9.69 -6.89
N GLU A 55 21.81 10.70 -7.62
CA GLU A 55 21.14 12.02 -7.61
C GLU A 55 19.70 11.94 -8.15
N ALA A 56 19.48 11.17 -9.21
CA ALA A 56 18.14 10.99 -9.81
C ALA A 56 17.13 10.31 -8.86
N LEU A 57 17.59 9.58 -7.84
CA LEU A 57 16.69 8.96 -6.84
C LEU A 57 15.92 9.99 -6.03
N LYS A 58 16.40 11.22 -5.93
CA LYS A 58 15.74 12.30 -5.17
C LYS A 58 14.41 12.72 -5.78
N ASP A 59 14.23 12.47 -7.07
CA ASP A 59 13.03 12.85 -7.83
C ASP A 59 11.97 11.73 -7.86
N VAL A 60 12.26 10.58 -7.22
CA VAL A 60 11.29 9.49 -7.07
C VAL A 60 10.26 9.83 -6.00
N ILE A 61 9.05 9.29 -6.15
CA ILE A 61 7.91 9.57 -5.26
C ILE A 61 8.24 9.34 -3.77
N SER A 62 7.62 10.15 -2.92
CA SER A 62 7.88 10.17 -1.47
C SER A 62 7.48 8.90 -0.71
N GLU A 63 6.66 8.04 -1.32
CA GLU A 63 6.24 6.74 -0.80
C GLU A 63 7.36 5.70 -0.81
N VAL A 64 8.43 5.98 -1.56
CA VAL A 64 9.63 5.12 -1.62
C VAL A 64 10.60 5.47 -0.49
N GLU A 65 11.15 4.45 0.13
CA GLU A 65 12.31 4.52 1.03
C GLU A 65 13.46 3.75 0.38
N PHE A 66 14.57 4.44 0.12
CA PHE A 66 15.73 3.81 -0.47
C PHE A 66 16.68 3.27 0.59
N LYS A 67 17.10 2.02 0.43
CA LYS A 67 18.32 1.51 1.04
C LYS A 67 19.55 2.13 0.35
N GLU A 68 20.72 1.95 0.92
CA GLU A 68 21.97 2.38 0.30
C GLU A 68 22.11 1.86 -1.14
N ALA A 69 22.43 2.74 -2.08
CA ALA A 69 22.65 2.37 -3.46
C ALA A 69 23.95 1.56 -3.61
N LEU A 70 23.92 0.47 -4.37
CA LEU A 70 25.10 -0.35 -4.61
C LEU A 70 25.66 -0.12 -6.01
N ASP A 71 26.96 0.15 -6.08
CA ASP A 71 27.73 0.23 -7.32
C ASP A 71 28.13 -1.19 -7.73
N VAL A 72 27.46 -1.74 -8.75
CA VAL A 72 27.66 -3.12 -9.20
C VAL A 72 28.51 -3.11 -10.46
N ARG A 73 29.81 -3.27 -10.26
CA ARG A 73 30.75 -3.34 -11.39
C ARG A 73 31.05 -4.77 -11.80
N TYR A 74 31.16 -4.97 -13.08
CA TYR A 74 31.57 -6.24 -13.68
C TYR A 74 32.40 -5.97 -14.94
N ASN A 75 33.28 -6.89 -15.22
CA ASN A 75 34.22 -6.80 -16.32
C ASN A 75 33.61 -7.35 -17.64
N GLU A 76 34.41 -7.41 -18.68
CA GLU A 76 34.06 -7.92 -20.01
C GLU A 76 33.59 -9.37 -20.02
N SER A 77 33.78 -10.13 -18.95
CA SER A 77 33.23 -11.48 -18.79
C SER A 77 31.76 -11.48 -18.32
N PHE A 78 31.19 -10.30 -18.01
CA PHE A 78 29.84 -10.15 -17.46
C PHE A 78 29.61 -10.93 -16.16
N VAL A 79 30.66 -11.07 -15.36
CA VAL A 79 30.62 -11.76 -14.08
C VAL A 79 30.58 -10.73 -12.96
N VAL A 80 29.54 -10.79 -12.16
CA VAL A 80 29.44 -10.08 -10.88
C VAL A 80 30.09 -10.98 -9.81
N GLU A 81 31.01 -10.42 -9.04
CA GLU A 81 31.73 -11.16 -8.00
C GLU A 81 30.79 -11.65 -6.88
N LYS A 82 31.17 -12.75 -6.26
CA LYS A 82 30.35 -13.41 -5.22
C LYS A 82 30.07 -12.45 -4.06
N GLU A 83 31.07 -11.72 -3.63
CA GLU A 83 31.00 -10.74 -2.52
C GLU A 83 29.94 -9.66 -2.77
N MET A 84 29.77 -9.25 -4.02
CA MET A 84 28.73 -8.29 -4.40
C MET A 84 27.34 -8.91 -4.29
N PHE A 85 27.17 -10.18 -4.72
CA PHE A 85 25.91 -10.87 -4.50
C PHE A 85 25.62 -11.09 -3.02
N ASP A 86 26.62 -11.40 -2.21
CA ASP A 86 26.44 -11.55 -0.77
C ASP A 86 25.95 -10.19 -0.17
N LYS A 87 26.55 -9.06 -0.59
CA LYS A 87 26.10 -7.71 -0.19
C LYS A 87 24.70 -7.34 -0.67
N ILE A 88 24.31 -7.69 -1.90
CA ILE A 88 22.94 -7.48 -2.40
C ILE A 88 21.95 -8.30 -1.59
N GLY A 89 22.33 -9.50 -1.16
CA GLY A 89 21.48 -10.43 -0.43
C GLY A 89 21.37 -10.18 1.07
N GLU A 90 22.25 -9.37 1.66
CA GLU A 90 22.38 -9.19 3.11
C GLU A 90 21.06 -8.78 3.78
N ASP A 91 20.31 -7.88 3.16
CA ASP A 91 19.03 -7.38 3.67
C ASP A 91 17.86 -7.60 2.70
N VAL A 92 17.97 -8.61 1.84
CA VAL A 92 16.97 -8.89 0.79
C VAL A 92 15.56 -9.09 1.35
N ASP A 93 15.42 -9.62 2.55
CA ASP A 93 14.12 -9.84 3.19
C ASP A 93 13.46 -8.52 3.64
N GLU A 94 14.24 -7.47 3.86
CA GLU A 94 13.76 -6.15 4.27
C GLU A 94 13.29 -5.29 3.10
N ILE A 95 13.68 -5.61 1.86
CA ILE A 95 13.31 -4.84 0.67
C ILE A 95 12.09 -5.43 -0.04
N ASP A 96 11.33 -4.55 -0.69
CA ASP A 96 10.16 -4.91 -1.49
C ASP A 96 10.52 -5.15 -2.95
N CYS A 97 11.46 -4.38 -3.50
CA CYS A 97 11.92 -4.53 -4.88
C CYS A 97 13.34 -3.96 -5.08
N PHE A 98 13.95 -4.33 -6.20
CA PHE A 98 15.16 -3.71 -6.72
C PHE A 98 14.82 -2.61 -7.74
N LEU A 99 15.61 -1.54 -7.78
CA LEU A 99 15.65 -0.56 -8.86
C LEU A 99 17.00 -0.67 -9.56
N CYS A 100 17.02 -1.26 -10.75
CA CYS A 100 18.22 -1.41 -11.57
C CYS A 100 18.37 -0.22 -12.50
N MET A 101 19.52 0.44 -12.43
CA MET A 101 19.91 1.56 -13.28
C MET A 101 21.24 1.26 -13.98
N GLY A 102 21.51 1.95 -15.07
CA GLY A 102 22.69 1.69 -15.86
C GLY A 102 22.59 0.39 -16.65
N TRP A 103 23.59 -0.49 -16.54
CA TRP A 103 23.59 -1.77 -17.23
C TRP A 103 22.83 -2.85 -16.42
N ARG A 104 22.32 -3.88 -17.12
CA ARG A 104 21.66 -5.02 -16.48
C ARG A 104 22.59 -5.72 -15.48
N ILE A 105 22.03 -6.21 -14.38
CA ILE A 105 22.78 -7.00 -13.40
C ILE A 105 22.45 -8.46 -13.60
N PRO A 106 23.42 -9.29 -14.10
CA PRO A 106 23.22 -10.69 -14.34
C PRO A 106 22.84 -11.45 -13.06
N LYS A 107 21.94 -12.43 -13.15
CA LYS A 107 21.54 -13.33 -12.06
C LYS A 107 20.82 -12.67 -10.88
N LEU A 108 20.33 -11.43 -11.02
CA LEU A 108 19.58 -10.74 -9.97
C LEU A 108 18.25 -11.46 -9.66
N GLU A 109 17.67 -12.14 -10.63
CA GLU A 109 16.45 -12.93 -10.51
C GLU A 109 16.49 -14.03 -9.43
N ARG A 110 17.70 -14.40 -8.97
CA ARG A 110 17.90 -15.38 -7.88
C ARG A 110 17.21 -14.97 -6.57
N TYR A 111 17.08 -13.68 -6.32
CA TYR A 111 16.49 -13.16 -5.10
C TYR A 111 14.95 -13.17 -5.11
N ARG A 112 14.33 -13.47 -6.26
CA ARG A 112 12.86 -13.59 -6.40
C ARG A 112 12.08 -12.34 -5.97
N LYS A 113 12.74 -11.18 -5.93
CA LYS A 113 12.10 -9.87 -5.67
C LYS A 113 11.68 -9.22 -6.99
N PRO A 114 10.64 -8.40 -7.00
CA PRO A 114 10.31 -7.54 -8.13
C PRO A 114 11.50 -6.67 -8.53
N VAL A 115 11.65 -6.43 -9.82
CA VAL A 115 12.73 -5.59 -10.37
C VAL A 115 12.14 -4.48 -11.23
N ILE A 116 12.45 -3.23 -10.90
CA ILE A 116 12.22 -2.09 -11.79
C ILE A 116 13.52 -1.85 -12.54
N ILE A 117 13.48 -1.83 -13.85
CA ILE A 117 14.64 -1.64 -14.72
C ILE A 117 14.49 -0.27 -15.36
N TRP A 118 15.26 0.70 -14.88
CA TRP A 118 15.24 2.06 -15.40
C TRP A 118 16.38 2.26 -16.39
N GLN A 119 16.08 1.95 -17.66
CA GLN A 119 17.04 2.15 -18.75
C GLN A 119 16.38 2.10 -20.13
N ASN A 120 16.97 2.81 -21.08
CA ASN A 120 16.51 2.92 -22.48
C ASN A 120 17.25 1.91 -23.38
N GLY A 121 17.08 0.61 -23.17
CA GLY A 121 17.82 -0.37 -23.99
C GLY A 121 17.10 -1.69 -24.19
N ASN A 122 17.41 -2.37 -25.28
CA ASN A 122 16.87 -3.69 -25.58
C ASN A 122 17.19 -4.72 -24.50
N GLU A 123 18.32 -4.53 -23.82
CA GLU A 123 18.79 -5.43 -22.74
C GLU A 123 17.87 -5.42 -21.52
N GLY A 124 17.32 -4.24 -21.14
CA GLY A 124 16.34 -4.15 -20.07
C GLY A 124 15.04 -4.89 -20.40
N ILE A 125 14.59 -4.75 -21.65
CA ILE A 125 13.39 -5.44 -22.15
C ILE A 125 13.60 -6.95 -22.15
N ASP A 126 14.74 -7.42 -22.66
CA ASP A 126 15.11 -8.84 -22.70
C ASP A 126 15.22 -9.43 -21.28
N PHE A 127 15.91 -8.75 -20.37
CA PHE A 127 16.04 -9.18 -18.98
C PHE A 127 14.69 -9.22 -18.26
N ALA A 128 13.82 -8.23 -18.47
CA ALA A 128 12.47 -8.26 -17.91
C ALA A 128 11.63 -9.42 -18.46
N ALA A 129 11.74 -9.70 -19.77
CA ALA A 129 11.06 -10.83 -20.39
C ALA A 129 11.53 -12.16 -19.80
N TYR A 130 12.84 -12.33 -19.63
CA TYR A 130 13.42 -13.51 -18.98
C TYR A 130 12.93 -13.67 -17.53
N CYS A 131 13.02 -12.62 -16.72
CA CYS A 131 12.52 -12.66 -15.33
C CYS A 131 11.06 -13.11 -15.28
N ARG A 132 10.19 -12.52 -16.11
CA ARG A 132 8.77 -12.92 -16.16
C ARG A 132 8.58 -14.38 -16.59
N SER A 133 9.39 -14.87 -17.52
CA SER A 133 9.32 -16.27 -17.98
C SER A 133 9.58 -17.31 -16.89
N ILE A 134 10.33 -16.92 -15.85
CA ILE A 134 10.65 -17.76 -14.68
C ILE A 134 9.85 -17.37 -13.43
N GLY A 135 8.80 -16.54 -13.59
CA GLY A 135 7.91 -16.14 -12.50
C GLY A 135 8.50 -15.09 -11.53
N VAL A 136 9.45 -14.28 -11.98
CA VAL A 136 9.95 -13.10 -11.27
C VAL A 136 9.33 -11.86 -11.89
N GLU A 137 8.73 -11.01 -11.07
CA GLU A 137 8.14 -9.75 -11.56
C GLU A 137 9.25 -8.79 -12.00
N ALA A 138 9.13 -8.27 -13.22
CA ALA A 138 10.08 -7.29 -13.74
C ALA A 138 9.37 -6.28 -14.65
N TYR A 139 9.72 -5.03 -14.50
CA TYR A 139 9.11 -3.88 -15.15
C TYR A 139 10.19 -3.03 -15.80
N VAL A 140 9.96 -2.57 -17.02
CA VAL A 140 10.86 -1.64 -17.70
C VAL A 140 10.28 -0.23 -17.58
N ALA A 141 11.08 0.69 -17.08
CA ALA A 141 10.80 2.11 -17.00
C ALA A 141 11.69 2.83 -18.01
N MET A 142 11.09 3.61 -18.91
CA MET A 142 11.79 4.36 -19.95
C MET A 142 12.26 5.72 -19.42
N ASP A 143 11.53 6.25 -18.44
CA ASP A 143 11.81 7.54 -17.82
C ASP A 143 11.42 7.55 -16.34
N LEU A 144 11.60 8.69 -15.68
CA LEU A 144 11.25 8.88 -14.27
C LEU A 144 9.74 8.75 -14.01
N GLN A 145 8.90 9.12 -14.97
CA GLN A 145 7.46 8.98 -14.83
C GLN A 145 7.07 7.51 -14.72
N ASP A 146 7.61 6.66 -15.61
CA ASP A 146 7.40 5.20 -15.55
C ASP A 146 7.88 4.61 -14.22
N VAL A 147 9.07 5.04 -13.73
CA VAL A 147 9.59 4.61 -12.42
C VAL A 147 8.59 4.93 -11.31
N ASN A 148 8.08 6.16 -11.30
CA ASN A 148 7.13 6.61 -10.29
C ASN A 148 5.79 5.88 -10.36
N GLU A 149 5.27 5.63 -11.57
CA GLU A 149 4.02 4.88 -11.77
C GLU A 149 4.17 3.42 -11.30
N ILE A 150 5.25 2.75 -11.67
CA ILE A 150 5.52 1.37 -11.25
C ILE A 150 5.73 1.29 -9.73
N ALA A 151 6.55 2.19 -9.18
CA ALA A 151 6.78 2.25 -7.74
C ALA A 151 5.48 2.50 -6.96
N HIS A 152 4.61 3.39 -7.47
CA HIS A 152 3.29 3.65 -6.89
C HIS A 152 2.40 2.40 -6.89
N ILE A 153 2.35 1.65 -7.99
CA ILE A 153 1.58 0.38 -8.07
C ILE A 153 2.11 -0.65 -7.05
N LEU A 154 3.42 -0.78 -6.93
CA LEU A 154 4.04 -1.68 -5.95
C LEU A 154 3.77 -1.24 -4.50
N TRP A 155 3.78 0.08 -4.26
CA TRP A 155 3.41 0.65 -2.97
C TRP A 155 1.93 0.40 -2.63
N VAL A 156 0.99 0.60 -3.58
CA VAL A 156 -0.44 0.27 -3.40
C VAL A 156 -0.59 -1.20 -2.98
N ARG A 157 0.10 -2.11 -3.65
CA ARG A 157 0.09 -3.53 -3.31
C ARG A 157 0.59 -3.78 -1.88
N LYS A 158 1.66 -3.09 -1.46
CA LYS A 158 2.16 -3.16 -0.08
C LYS A 158 1.17 -2.60 0.93
N ALA A 159 0.52 -1.47 0.64
CA ALA A 159 -0.50 -0.87 1.49
C ALA A 159 -1.71 -1.81 1.67
N VAL A 160 -2.19 -2.43 0.58
CA VAL A 160 -3.24 -3.46 0.65
C VAL A 160 -2.82 -4.62 1.53
N ARG A 161 -1.61 -5.15 1.34
CA ARG A 161 -1.05 -6.25 2.15
C ARG A 161 -0.91 -5.87 3.63
N ASN A 162 -0.67 -4.60 3.93
CA ASN A 162 -0.56 -4.11 5.30
C ASN A 162 -1.91 -3.73 5.92
N THR A 163 -3.01 -3.94 5.21
CA THR A 163 -4.35 -3.65 5.73
C THR A 163 -4.86 -4.82 6.55
N ARG A 164 -5.37 -4.48 7.74
CA ARG A 164 -6.03 -5.40 8.66
C ARG A 164 -7.35 -4.81 9.10
N ALA A 165 -8.46 -5.42 8.69
CA ALA A 165 -9.81 -4.92 8.95
C ALA A 165 -10.41 -5.54 10.20
N LEU A 166 -10.95 -4.71 11.08
CA LEU A 166 -11.89 -5.13 12.10
C LEU A 166 -13.29 -5.18 11.49
N VAL A 167 -13.92 -6.33 11.56
CA VAL A 167 -15.28 -6.57 11.05
C VAL A 167 -16.18 -6.99 12.19
N LEU A 168 -17.17 -6.16 12.51
CA LEU A 168 -18.19 -6.47 13.49
C LEU A 168 -19.34 -7.19 12.78
N THR A 169 -19.41 -8.51 12.96
CA THR A 169 -20.30 -9.40 12.22
C THR A 169 -21.56 -9.78 13.00
N ALA A 170 -22.66 -10.01 12.28
CA ALA A 170 -23.86 -10.63 12.84
C ALA A 170 -23.75 -12.16 12.94
N GLY A 171 -22.69 -12.75 12.39
CA GLY A 171 -22.47 -14.21 12.38
C GLY A 171 -23.21 -14.94 11.28
N SER A 172 -24.22 -14.35 10.65
CA SER A 172 -24.92 -14.90 9.50
C SER A 172 -24.19 -14.55 8.20
N GLN A 173 -24.15 -15.48 7.27
CA GLN A 173 -23.56 -15.27 5.95
C GLN A 173 -24.47 -15.88 4.89
N PRO A 174 -24.76 -15.16 3.80
CA PRO A 174 -24.47 -13.75 3.53
C PRO A 174 -25.34 -12.80 4.37
N THR A 175 -24.90 -11.53 4.52
CA THR A 175 -25.78 -10.49 5.05
C THR A 175 -27.01 -10.34 4.15
N PHE A 176 -28.14 -9.93 4.70
CA PHE A 176 -29.44 -9.97 4.01
C PHE A 176 -29.44 -9.12 2.75
N GLY A 177 -28.75 -8.25 2.39
CA GLY A 177 -28.81 -7.42 1.16
C GLY A 177 -27.76 -7.76 0.13
N ILE A 178 -26.70 -8.50 0.49
CA ILE A 178 -25.50 -8.62 -0.34
C ILE A 178 -25.17 -10.07 -0.62
N GLN A 179 -25.55 -10.54 -1.80
CA GLN A 179 -25.35 -11.92 -2.23
C GLN A 179 -23.94 -12.19 -2.81
N SER A 180 -23.31 -11.17 -3.38
CA SER A 180 -21.98 -11.26 -4.03
C SER A 180 -20.78 -11.04 -3.09
N LEU A 181 -21.04 -10.96 -1.83
CA LEU A 181 -20.06 -10.74 -0.75
C LEU A 181 -18.94 -11.80 -0.74
N ILE A 182 -17.73 -11.38 -0.43
CA ILE A 182 -16.61 -12.28 -0.15
C ILE A 182 -16.93 -13.03 1.16
N ARG A 183 -17.20 -14.33 1.06
CA ARG A 183 -17.61 -15.15 2.19
C ARG A 183 -16.44 -15.69 3.00
N ASP A 184 -15.34 -16.00 2.31
CA ASP A 184 -14.14 -16.53 2.94
C ASP A 184 -13.02 -15.47 2.96
N PRO A 185 -12.76 -14.84 4.12
CA PRO A 185 -11.68 -13.87 4.26
C PRO A 185 -10.28 -14.45 4.00
N GLU A 186 -10.12 -15.76 4.12
CA GLU A 186 -8.84 -16.42 3.85
C GLU A 186 -8.41 -16.25 2.39
N VAL A 187 -9.37 -16.15 1.46
CA VAL A 187 -9.08 -15.81 0.05
C VAL A 187 -8.41 -14.44 -0.07
N LEU A 188 -8.84 -13.46 0.74
CA LEU A 188 -8.22 -12.13 0.76
C LEU A 188 -6.79 -12.18 1.31
N ARG A 189 -6.60 -12.94 2.38
CA ARG A 189 -5.27 -13.10 2.99
C ARG A 189 -4.31 -13.79 2.03
N GLN A 190 -4.72 -14.86 1.38
CA GLN A 190 -3.86 -15.60 0.45
C GLN A 190 -3.51 -14.81 -0.81
N ARG A 191 -4.47 -14.09 -1.39
CA ARG A 191 -4.26 -13.36 -2.66
C ARG A 191 -3.60 -12.01 -2.47
N TYR A 192 -3.99 -11.27 -1.43
CA TYR A 192 -3.64 -9.86 -1.27
C TYR A 192 -2.87 -9.57 0.01
N GLY A 193 -2.76 -10.54 0.93
CA GLY A 193 -2.19 -10.35 2.26
C GLY A 193 -3.10 -9.53 3.19
N PHE A 194 -4.31 -9.19 2.74
CA PHE A 194 -5.30 -8.45 3.50
C PHE A 194 -5.91 -9.32 4.61
N GLU A 195 -5.79 -8.88 5.85
CA GLU A 195 -6.28 -9.62 7.01
C GLU A 195 -7.65 -9.12 7.47
N VAL A 196 -8.48 -10.04 7.97
CA VAL A 196 -9.80 -9.74 8.52
C VAL A 196 -9.93 -10.36 9.91
N ILE A 197 -10.26 -9.52 10.90
CA ILE A 197 -10.59 -9.93 12.26
C ILE A 197 -12.11 -9.79 12.43
N LYS A 198 -12.81 -10.92 12.53
CA LYS A 198 -14.27 -10.94 12.77
C LYS A 198 -14.60 -11.08 14.24
N LEU A 199 -15.43 -10.18 14.74
CA LEU A 199 -15.98 -10.21 16.10
C LEU A 199 -17.51 -10.01 16.05
N PRO A 200 -18.26 -10.57 17.00
CA PRO A 200 -19.69 -10.26 17.09
C PRO A 200 -19.94 -8.76 17.21
N PHE A 201 -20.92 -8.22 16.50
CA PHE A 201 -21.20 -6.78 16.54
C PHE A 201 -21.58 -6.29 17.96
N THR A 202 -22.07 -7.18 18.81
CA THR A 202 -22.36 -6.87 20.22
C THR A 202 -21.10 -6.60 21.05
N SER A 203 -19.93 -7.02 20.58
CA SER A 203 -18.65 -6.84 21.31
C SER A 203 -18.28 -5.38 21.52
N ILE A 204 -18.79 -4.46 20.69
CA ILE A 204 -18.48 -3.02 20.77
C ILE A 204 -19.14 -2.35 21.98
N PHE A 205 -20.29 -2.86 22.45
CA PHE A 205 -21.10 -2.16 23.44
C PHE A 205 -20.41 -1.98 24.77
N LYS A 206 -19.60 -2.96 25.21
CA LYS A 206 -18.79 -2.81 26.43
C LYS A 206 -17.82 -1.64 26.36
N TYR A 207 -17.24 -1.40 25.20
CA TYR A 207 -16.32 -0.25 24.99
C TYR A 207 -17.09 1.06 24.83
N MET A 208 -18.27 1.02 24.21
CA MET A 208 -19.16 2.17 24.10
C MET A 208 -19.66 2.63 25.49
N ASP A 209 -19.94 1.69 26.39
CA ASP A 209 -20.37 1.97 27.76
C ASP A 209 -19.25 2.58 28.65
N GLU A 210 -17.98 2.39 28.27
CA GLU A 210 -16.84 2.98 28.97
C GLU A 210 -16.56 4.44 28.54
N ILE A 211 -17.14 4.91 27.41
CA ILE A 211 -16.89 6.26 26.88
C ILE A 211 -17.91 7.23 27.48
N THR A 212 -17.40 8.30 28.08
CA THR A 212 -18.22 9.34 28.71
C THR A 212 -18.77 10.34 27.69
N ASP A 213 -19.79 11.10 28.11
CA ASP A 213 -20.31 12.21 27.29
C ASP A 213 -19.26 13.32 27.12
N GLU A 214 -18.44 13.55 28.14
CA GLU A 214 -17.35 14.52 28.13
C GLU A 214 -16.29 14.22 27.08
N GLU A 215 -16.04 12.93 26.79
CA GLU A 215 -15.12 12.50 25.74
C GLU A 215 -15.72 12.64 24.35
N ALA A 216 -17.03 12.35 24.18
CA ALA A 216 -17.72 12.37 22.90
C ALA A 216 -18.15 13.77 22.48
N LYS A 217 -18.59 14.62 23.43
CA LYS A 217 -19.18 15.93 23.17
C LYS A 217 -18.30 16.88 22.37
N PRO A 218 -16.99 17.06 22.61
CA PRO A 218 -16.16 17.96 21.82
C PRO A 218 -16.11 17.61 20.33
N ILE A 219 -16.16 16.30 20.01
CA ILE A 219 -16.18 15.84 18.62
C ILE A 219 -17.54 16.10 17.99
N ALA A 220 -18.62 15.83 18.71
CA ALA A 220 -19.99 16.12 18.28
C ALA A 220 -20.18 17.63 18.01
N ASP A 221 -19.79 18.49 18.96
CA ASP A 221 -19.92 19.92 18.84
C ASP A 221 -19.12 20.48 17.64
N LYS A 222 -17.92 19.96 17.38
CA LYS A 222 -17.11 20.34 16.22
C LYS A 222 -17.78 19.97 14.90
N LEU A 223 -18.37 18.78 14.80
CA LEU A 223 -19.06 18.33 13.59
C LEU A 223 -20.34 19.14 13.34
N ILE A 224 -21.12 19.40 14.40
CA ILE A 224 -22.32 20.25 14.33
C ILE A 224 -21.96 21.67 13.89
N ALA A 225 -20.94 22.26 14.49
CA ALA A 225 -20.50 23.62 14.15
C ALA A 225 -19.97 23.73 12.70
N GLY A 226 -19.46 22.65 12.13
CA GLY A 226 -18.98 22.60 10.74
C GLY A 226 -20.08 22.29 9.72
N SER A 227 -21.30 21.92 10.14
CA SER A 227 -22.39 21.61 9.23
C SER A 227 -23.13 22.87 8.75
N THR A 228 -23.67 22.81 7.53
CA THR A 228 -24.48 23.90 6.96
C THR A 228 -25.91 23.90 7.50
N ASP A 229 -26.42 22.76 7.92
CA ASP A 229 -27.73 22.55 8.56
C ASP A 229 -27.64 21.33 9.48
N THR A 230 -28.30 21.40 10.64
CA THR A 230 -28.28 20.34 11.65
C THR A 230 -29.71 20.07 12.11
N GLN A 231 -30.23 18.89 11.74
CA GLN A 231 -31.55 18.41 12.12
C GLN A 231 -31.48 17.15 13.02
N VAL A 232 -30.29 16.80 13.52
CA VAL A 232 -30.08 15.62 14.34
C VAL A 232 -30.46 15.87 15.80
N ASN A 233 -30.95 14.81 16.48
CA ASN A 233 -31.07 14.84 17.93
C ASN A 233 -29.68 14.77 18.56
N THR A 234 -29.33 15.75 19.37
CA THR A 234 -27.98 15.88 19.95
C THR A 234 -27.60 14.70 20.85
N ASP A 235 -28.56 14.15 21.61
CA ASP A 235 -28.29 13.01 22.50
C ASP A 235 -27.95 11.76 21.68
N TRP A 236 -28.66 11.54 20.58
CA TRP A 236 -28.36 10.43 19.67
C TRP A 236 -27.00 10.63 19.02
N PHE A 237 -26.71 11.86 18.59
CA PHE A 237 -25.45 12.18 17.93
C PHE A 237 -24.23 11.97 18.85
N ILE A 238 -24.34 12.29 20.14
CA ILE A 238 -23.31 11.97 21.13
C ILE A 238 -23.09 10.45 21.20
N ASN A 239 -24.12 9.65 21.17
CA ASN A 239 -24.00 8.19 21.16
C ASN A 239 -23.40 7.64 19.86
N ASP A 240 -23.67 8.27 18.71
CA ASP A 240 -22.97 7.95 17.45
C ASP A 240 -21.45 8.16 17.58
N ILE A 241 -21.04 9.25 18.24
CA ILE A 241 -19.62 9.52 18.51
C ILE A 241 -19.03 8.51 19.50
N LYS A 242 -19.79 8.12 20.54
CA LYS A 242 -19.34 7.02 21.43
C LYS A 242 -19.13 5.71 20.66
N TYR A 243 -20.01 5.37 19.73
CA TYR A 243 -19.86 4.19 18.89
C TYR A 243 -18.57 4.30 18.03
N TYR A 244 -18.32 5.47 17.41
CA TYR A 244 -17.09 5.73 16.66
C TYR A 244 -15.83 5.59 17.53
N LEU A 245 -15.81 6.17 18.74
CA LEU A 245 -14.66 6.09 19.65
C LEU A 245 -14.45 4.65 20.13
N ALA A 246 -15.54 3.90 20.40
CA ALA A 246 -15.48 2.48 20.76
C ALA A 246 -14.90 1.64 19.61
N ALA A 247 -15.30 1.90 18.37
CA ALA A 247 -14.74 1.24 17.21
C ALA A 247 -13.23 1.51 17.06
N LYS A 248 -12.80 2.77 17.24
CA LYS A 248 -11.38 3.14 17.25
C LYS A 248 -10.60 2.41 18.36
N LYS A 249 -11.14 2.37 19.58
CA LYS A 249 -10.54 1.64 20.70
C LYS A 249 -10.39 0.15 20.39
N MET A 250 -11.40 -0.45 19.78
CA MET A 250 -11.30 -1.85 19.35
C MET A 250 -10.26 -2.04 18.25
N MET A 251 -10.20 -1.14 17.27
CA MET A 251 -9.17 -1.19 16.21
C MET A 251 -7.76 -1.11 16.83
N ASP A 252 -7.55 -0.32 17.85
CA ASP A 252 -6.28 -0.27 18.59
C ASP A 252 -5.96 -1.59 19.28
N ILE A 253 -6.93 -2.17 19.99
CA ILE A 253 -6.77 -3.43 20.74
C ILE A 253 -6.41 -4.59 19.80
N TYR A 254 -7.07 -4.65 18.65
CA TYR A 254 -6.89 -5.73 17.67
C TYR A 254 -5.88 -5.40 16.57
N ASP A 255 -5.16 -4.29 16.72
CA ASP A 255 -4.15 -3.81 15.77
C ASP A 255 -4.68 -3.73 14.32
N CYS A 256 -5.85 -3.08 14.14
CA CYS A 256 -6.53 -2.91 12.86
C CYS A 256 -6.40 -1.49 12.32
N ASN A 257 -6.46 -1.34 10.99
CA ASN A 257 -6.38 -0.05 10.28
C ASN A 257 -7.48 0.14 9.21
N ALA A 258 -8.46 -0.76 9.19
CA ALA A 258 -9.69 -0.66 8.41
C ALA A 258 -10.87 -1.20 9.23
N PHE A 259 -12.10 -0.81 8.89
CA PHE A 259 -13.28 -1.14 9.68
C PHE A 259 -14.48 -1.51 8.80
N SER A 260 -15.29 -2.45 9.29
CA SER A 260 -16.64 -2.71 8.75
C SER A 260 -17.58 -3.21 9.86
N THR A 261 -18.88 -3.05 9.66
CA THR A 261 -19.88 -3.59 10.58
C THR A 261 -21.14 -4.07 9.84
N ALA A 262 -21.78 -5.11 10.35
CA ALA A 262 -23.07 -5.62 9.91
C ALA A 262 -24.20 -4.64 10.32
N CYS A 263 -24.19 -3.44 9.76
CA CYS A 263 -25.10 -2.36 10.16
C CYS A 263 -26.56 -2.68 9.81
N HIS A 264 -26.83 -3.39 8.72
CA HIS A 264 -28.19 -3.80 8.34
C HIS A 264 -28.80 -4.69 9.42
N GLU A 265 -28.10 -5.76 9.81
CA GLU A 265 -28.56 -6.69 10.84
C GLU A 265 -28.67 -6.00 12.20
N LEU A 266 -27.74 -5.14 12.54
CA LEU A 266 -27.80 -4.33 13.76
C LEU A 266 -29.05 -3.45 13.77
N CYS A 267 -29.37 -2.76 12.67
CA CYS A 267 -30.52 -1.87 12.55
C CYS A 267 -31.89 -2.62 12.54
N THR A 268 -31.89 -3.93 12.28
CA THR A 268 -33.12 -4.76 12.42
C THR A 268 -33.41 -5.19 13.85
N THR A 269 -32.50 -4.89 14.79
CA THR A 269 -32.69 -5.14 16.22
C THR A 269 -33.24 -3.89 16.92
N GLU A 270 -33.69 -4.04 18.17
CA GLU A 270 -34.08 -2.91 19.01
C GLU A 270 -32.89 -2.16 19.63
N ILE A 271 -31.65 -2.64 19.40
CA ILE A 271 -30.42 -2.10 20.04
C ILE A 271 -30.18 -0.63 19.66
N PRO A 272 -30.26 -0.20 18.37
CA PRO A 272 -30.06 1.18 18.01
C PRO A 272 -31.06 2.12 18.68
N GLN A 273 -32.34 1.78 18.73
CA GLN A 273 -33.37 2.57 19.38
C GLN A 273 -33.15 2.65 20.90
N ASN A 274 -32.86 1.52 21.54
CA ASN A 274 -32.65 1.47 22.98
C ASN A 274 -31.39 2.20 23.43
N ARG A 275 -30.32 2.18 22.62
CA ARG A 275 -29.05 2.85 22.89
C ARG A 275 -28.96 4.23 22.22
N LYS A 276 -29.93 4.64 21.42
CA LYS A 276 -30.04 5.92 20.73
C LYS A 276 -28.80 6.24 19.89
N PHE A 277 -28.43 5.34 18.95
CA PHE A 277 -27.32 5.57 18.05
C PHE A 277 -27.55 4.89 16.69
N THR A 278 -26.73 5.28 15.70
CA THR A 278 -26.58 4.62 14.40
C THR A 278 -25.10 4.40 14.08
N PRO A 279 -24.71 3.34 13.35
CA PRO A 279 -23.32 3.12 12.99
C PRO A 279 -22.84 4.02 11.83
N CYS A 280 -23.74 4.70 11.12
CA CYS A 280 -23.44 5.40 9.88
C CYS A 280 -22.40 6.53 10.05
N MET A 281 -22.53 7.32 11.13
CA MET A 281 -21.61 8.42 11.42
C MET A 281 -20.18 7.92 11.65
N CYS A 282 -20.01 6.76 12.27
CA CYS A 282 -18.71 6.12 12.47
C CYS A 282 -17.96 5.93 11.12
N HIS A 283 -18.65 5.40 10.11
CA HIS A 283 -18.06 5.21 8.79
C HIS A 283 -17.67 6.55 8.12
N SER A 284 -18.49 7.58 8.29
CA SER A 284 -18.20 8.91 7.74
C SER A 284 -16.95 9.52 8.37
N ILE A 285 -16.87 9.55 9.69
CA ILE A 285 -15.72 10.12 10.41
C ILE A 285 -14.43 9.35 10.11
N MET A 286 -14.48 8.02 10.08
CA MET A 286 -13.31 7.20 9.73
C MET A 286 -12.78 7.52 8.34
N LYS A 287 -13.67 7.71 7.34
CA LYS A 287 -13.25 8.10 5.99
C LYS A 287 -12.63 9.49 5.96
N ASP A 288 -13.16 10.43 6.73
CA ASP A 288 -12.57 11.76 6.89
C ASP A 288 -11.16 11.71 7.49
N GLU A 289 -10.89 10.72 8.34
CA GLU A 289 -9.56 10.46 8.89
C GLU A 289 -8.66 9.64 7.94
N GLY A 290 -9.17 9.23 6.77
CA GLY A 290 -8.44 8.39 5.83
C GLY A 290 -8.36 6.91 6.25
N ILE A 291 -9.24 6.46 7.13
CA ILE A 291 -9.38 5.06 7.52
C ILE A 291 -10.42 4.42 6.60
N PRO A 292 -10.04 3.37 5.82
CA PRO A 292 -11.02 2.64 5.01
C PRO A 292 -12.12 2.06 5.88
N SER A 293 -13.37 2.39 5.57
CA SER A 293 -14.51 1.98 6.39
C SER A 293 -15.72 1.65 5.53
N GLY A 294 -16.15 0.39 5.52
CA GLY A 294 -17.24 -0.15 4.72
C GLY A 294 -18.46 -0.47 5.57
N CYS A 295 -19.66 -0.21 5.03
CA CYS A 295 -20.94 -0.58 5.61
C CYS A 295 -21.28 -2.04 5.32
N GLU A 296 -22.24 -2.60 6.07
CA GLU A 296 -22.92 -3.88 5.79
C GLU A 296 -22.02 -5.13 5.77
N GLU A 297 -20.86 -5.09 6.46
CA GLU A 297 -19.87 -6.18 6.39
C GLU A 297 -19.42 -6.48 4.94
N ASP A 298 -19.64 -5.53 4.00
CA ASP A 298 -19.31 -5.71 2.60
C ASP A 298 -17.80 -5.59 2.35
N LEU A 299 -17.14 -6.74 2.35
CA LEU A 299 -15.71 -6.82 2.06
C LEU A 299 -15.37 -6.48 0.60
N ASN A 300 -16.32 -6.63 -0.36
CA ASN A 300 -16.08 -6.20 -1.74
C ASN A 300 -16.01 -4.67 -1.82
N ALA A 301 -16.98 -3.99 -1.18
CA ALA A 301 -16.98 -2.53 -1.12
C ALA A 301 -15.76 -2.00 -0.34
N LEU A 302 -15.42 -2.62 0.79
CA LEU A 302 -14.24 -2.24 1.56
C LEU A 302 -12.95 -2.39 0.74
N MET A 303 -12.77 -3.51 0.04
CA MET A 303 -11.62 -3.73 -0.85
C MET A 303 -11.56 -2.73 -1.99
N ALA A 304 -12.70 -2.48 -2.66
CA ALA A 304 -12.76 -1.50 -3.74
C ALA A 304 -12.38 -0.10 -3.24
N MET A 305 -12.92 0.34 -2.10
CA MET A 305 -12.60 1.64 -1.51
C MET A 305 -11.12 1.77 -1.17
N LEU A 306 -10.53 0.78 -0.49
CA LEU A 306 -9.13 0.88 -0.08
C LEU A 306 -8.17 0.86 -1.29
N ILE A 307 -8.44 0.04 -2.31
CA ILE A 307 -7.64 0.04 -3.54
C ILE A 307 -7.72 1.41 -4.22
N MET A 308 -8.93 1.96 -4.38
CA MET A 308 -9.11 3.28 -4.98
C MET A 308 -8.46 4.39 -4.14
N GLN A 309 -8.60 4.32 -2.82
CA GLN A 309 -8.00 5.30 -1.91
C GLN A 309 -6.46 5.29 -2.01
N TYR A 310 -5.86 4.10 -2.04
CA TYR A 310 -4.41 3.97 -2.15
C TYR A 310 -3.94 4.36 -3.56
N ALA A 311 -4.60 3.88 -4.61
CA ALA A 311 -4.24 4.20 -5.99
C ALA A 311 -4.36 5.70 -6.31
N ALA A 312 -5.36 6.38 -5.77
CA ALA A 312 -5.54 7.81 -5.97
C ALA A 312 -4.76 8.67 -4.97
N ASN A 313 -4.19 8.08 -3.92
CA ASN A 313 -3.62 8.77 -2.76
C ASN A 313 -4.57 9.86 -2.20
N ARG A 314 -5.87 9.52 -2.14
CA ARG A 314 -6.96 10.43 -1.73
C ARG A 314 -8.00 9.67 -0.93
N LYS A 315 -8.76 10.40 -0.11
CA LYS A 315 -9.93 9.86 0.58
C LYS A 315 -11.00 9.47 -0.42
N VAL A 316 -11.57 8.27 -0.26
CA VAL A 316 -12.63 7.72 -1.13
C VAL A 316 -13.88 7.49 -0.29
N TYR A 317 -15.02 7.94 -0.80
CA TYR A 317 -16.32 7.73 -0.19
C TYR A 317 -17.13 6.71 -0.99
N PHE A 318 -17.63 5.70 -0.32
CA PHE A 318 -18.64 4.79 -0.87
C PHE A 318 -20.01 5.27 -0.45
N ASN A 319 -20.90 5.49 -1.43
CA ASN A 319 -22.28 5.89 -1.20
C ASN A 319 -23.20 4.77 -1.66
N ASN A 320 -23.93 4.15 -0.73
CA ASN A 320 -24.94 3.19 -1.07
C ASN A 320 -26.28 3.93 -1.28
N TYR A 321 -26.66 4.12 -2.54
CA TYR A 321 -27.88 4.85 -2.90
C TYR A 321 -29.16 4.31 -2.27
N TYR A 322 -29.20 3.05 -1.91
CA TYR A 322 -30.40 2.42 -1.27
C TYR A 322 -30.61 2.86 0.19
N ILE A 323 -29.58 3.25 0.90
CA ILE A 323 -29.69 3.68 2.32
C ILE A 323 -30.29 5.07 2.42
N PHE A 324 -30.06 5.95 1.45
CA PHE A 324 -30.63 7.31 1.47
C PHE A 324 -32.17 7.35 1.39
N LEU A 325 -32.81 6.36 0.81
CA LEU A 325 -34.27 6.31 0.71
C LEU A 325 -34.96 5.66 1.93
N GLN A 326 -34.23 4.92 2.74
CA GLN A 326 -34.80 4.24 3.92
C GLN A 326 -34.60 4.98 5.25
N CYS A 327 -33.62 5.91 5.32
CA CYS A 327 -33.41 6.71 6.54
C CYS A 327 -34.25 8.00 6.60
N PHE A 328 -35.12 8.26 5.62
CA PHE A 328 -36.00 9.44 5.57
C PHE A 328 -37.49 9.11 5.76
N PHE A 329 -37.85 7.90 6.24
CA PHE A 329 -39.25 7.58 6.62
C PHE A 329 -39.34 7.20 8.09
#